data_ad69797ad059d5366a33c83449397ca6
#
_entry.id   ad69797ad059d5366a33c83449397ca6
#
_cell.length_a   1.000
_cell.length_b   1.000
_cell.length_c   1.000
_cell.angle_alpha   90.00
_cell.angle_beta   90.00
_cell.angle_gamma   90.00
#
_symmetry.space_group_name_H-M   'P 1'
#
loop_
_entity.id
_entity.type
_entity.pdbx_description
1 polymer ?
#
loop_
_entity_poly.entity_id
_entity_poly.type
_entity_poly.pdbx_seq_one_letter_code
_entity_poly.pdbx_strand_id
1 'polypeptide(L)'
;MQITPSKKPTTPEPLISFIITSYNLPISMLNECLDSILALSLSKGEREIVFIDDGSAESPLGELSNYTDDIIYIRQSNSGLSEARNRGIQYSSGTYLQFVDGDDMLNPTAYDYCLALLRGHNPDIVTFHLTEKRHSQKTPVNEGPMTGSEYMRHHNLRASACGYIFRKALLLGHRFTPGILHEDEEFTPLLFLRADRLFTTDAQAYYYRHRSSSIMHNKDEEWITKRLDDTLGVLFRLNDRSATLPQAERDALLRRVHQLTMDYLYNVITLTHSEERLDEALSKLRERGLFPLPAKDYTIKYAMFRRMVNNRQGRKLLLLGARDER
;
A
#
# COMPACT_ATOMS: atom_id res chain seq x y z
N MET A 1 -45.40 24.89 -21.13
CA MET A 1 -45.19 24.38 -19.73
C MET A 1 -43.95 23.49 -19.78
N GLN A 2 -42.76 24.05 -19.45
CA GLN A 2 -41.51 23.29 -19.40
C GLN A 2 -41.45 22.54 -18.07
N ILE A 3 -41.43 21.23 -18.15
CA ILE A 3 -41.23 20.36 -16.94
C ILE A 3 -39.72 20.35 -16.67
N THR A 4 -39.30 21.10 -15.65
CA THR A 4 -37.94 21.01 -15.11
C THR A 4 -37.78 19.61 -14.47
N PRO A 5 -36.76 18.82 -14.83
CA PRO A 5 -36.54 17.55 -14.18
C PRO A 5 -36.22 17.79 -12.70
N SER A 6 -37.04 17.22 -11.81
CA SER A 6 -36.78 17.22 -10.37
C SER A 6 -35.43 16.53 -10.10
N LYS A 7 -34.47 17.27 -9.55
CA LYS A 7 -33.27 16.66 -8.98
C LYS A 7 -33.74 15.61 -7.97
N LYS A 8 -33.41 14.32 -8.22
CA LYS A 8 -33.52 13.28 -7.20
C LYS A 8 -32.73 13.75 -5.97
N PRO A 9 -33.27 13.57 -4.75
CA PRO A 9 -32.50 13.85 -3.55
C PRO A 9 -31.24 12.98 -3.60
N THR A 10 -30.07 13.60 -3.77
CA THR A 10 -28.79 12.93 -3.65
C THR A 10 -28.61 12.63 -2.16
N THR A 11 -28.66 11.35 -1.78
CA THR A 11 -28.12 10.94 -0.48
C THR A 11 -26.70 11.51 -0.37
N PRO A 12 -26.34 12.17 0.74
CA PRO A 12 -25.02 12.71 0.91
C PRO A 12 -23.97 11.59 0.73
N GLU A 13 -22.92 11.85 -0.01
CA GLU A 13 -21.84 10.89 -0.21
C GLU A 13 -21.20 10.56 1.15
N PRO A 14 -20.88 9.29 1.43
CA PRO A 14 -20.15 8.92 2.63
C PRO A 14 -18.82 9.68 2.75
N LEU A 15 -18.43 10.00 3.98
CA LEU A 15 -17.11 10.60 4.22
C LEU A 15 -16.01 9.66 3.74
N ILE A 16 -16.13 8.35 4.04
CA ILE A 16 -15.10 7.37 3.75
C ILE A 16 -15.71 6.00 3.36
N SER A 17 -15.11 5.39 2.32
CA SER A 17 -15.34 3.99 1.95
C SER A 17 -14.17 3.14 2.40
N PHE A 18 -14.44 2.11 3.21
CA PHE A 18 -13.49 1.07 3.55
C PHE A 18 -13.61 -0.06 2.53
N ILE A 19 -12.52 -0.36 1.83
CA ILE A 19 -12.46 -1.43 0.84
C ILE A 19 -11.77 -2.62 1.50
N ILE A 20 -12.54 -3.66 1.81
CA ILE A 20 -12.03 -4.89 2.43
C ILE A 20 -11.84 -5.93 1.34
N THR A 21 -10.66 -6.55 1.28
CA THR A 21 -10.38 -7.66 0.37
C THR A 21 -10.20 -8.95 1.16
N SER A 22 -10.82 -10.03 0.70
CA SER A 22 -10.81 -11.34 1.35
C SER A 22 -10.65 -12.46 0.34
N TYR A 23 -9.82 -13.45 0.68
CA TYR A 23 -9.69 -14.71 -0.04
C TYR A 23 -9.35 -15.83 0.96
N ASN A 24 -10.25 -16.81 1.11
CA ASN A 24 -10.09 -17.98 2.00
C ASN A 24 -9.67 -17.60 3.44
N LEU A 25 -10.24 -16.52 3.99
CA LEU A 25 -9.95 -16.07 5.35
C LEU A 25 -10.91 -16.73 6.36
N PRO A 26 -10.43 -17.05 7.58
CA PRO A 26 -11.31 -17.47 8.67
C PRO A 26 -12.33 -16.39 9.00
N ILE A 27 -13.58 -16.79 9.23
CA ILE A 27 -14.66 -15.86 9.56
C ILE A 27 -14.39 -15.03 10.82
N SER A 28 -13.70 -15.60 11.80
CA SER A 28 -13.32 -14.86 13.02
C SER A 28 -12.45 -13.65 12.73
N MET A 29 -11.56 -13.72 11.72
CA MET A 29 -10.73 -12.58 11.32
C MET A 29 -11.57 -11.53 10.61
N LEU A 30 -12.49 -11.95 9.73
CA LEU A 30 -13.39 -11.06 9.02
C LEU A 30 -14.31 -10.30 9.99
N ASN A 31 -14.81 -10.99 11.01
CA ASN A 31 -15.61 -10.35 12.07
C ASN A 31 -14.78 -9.32 12.85
N GLU A 32 -13.56 -9.67 13.31
CA GLU A 32 -12.68 -8.72 13.99
C GLU A 32 -12.35 -7.50 13.11
N CYS A 33 -12.13 -7.70 11.82
CA CYS A 33 -11.91 -6.62 10.84
C CYS A 33 -13.12 -5.68 10.78
N LEU A 34 -14.32 -6.23 10.53
CA LEU A 34 -15.57 -5.47 10.43
C LEU A 34 -15.91 -4.76 11.73
N ASP A 35 -15.84 -5.44 12.88
CA ASP A 35 -16.10 -4.86 14.20
C ASP A 35 -15.17 -3.67 14.49
N SER A 36 -13.91 -3.75 14.07
CA SER A 36 -12.96 -2.66 14.24
C SER A 36 -13.34 -1.39 13.45
N ILE A 37 -13.94 -1.55 12.28
CA ILE A 37 -14.45 -0.46 11.43
C ILE A 37 -15.77 0.08 12.00
N LEU A 38 -16.65 -0.81 12.49
CA LEU A 38 -17.92 -0.42 13.10
C LEU A 38 -17.74 0.33 14.41
N ALA A 39 -16.64 0.11 15.12
CA ALA A 39 -16.28 0.80 16.36
C ALA A 39 -15.75 2.24 16.17
N LEU A 40 -15.53 2.70 14.93
CA LEU A 40 -15.05 4.06 14.65
C LEU A 40 -16.12 5.11 14.93
N SER A 41 -15.67 6.33 15.26
CA SER A 41 -16.53 7.51 15.47
C SER A 41 -17.11 8.05 14.15
N LEU A 42 -17.81 7.17 13.44
CA LEU A 42 -18.51 7.45 12.18
C LEU A 42 -19.98 7.04 12.29
N SER A 43 -20.88 7.94 11.90
CA SER A 43 -22.27 7.57 11.70
C SER A 43 -22.43 6.61 10.51
N LYS A 44 -23.57 5.90 10.43
CA LYS A 44 -23.88 5.02 9.31
C LYS A 44 -23.87 5.74 7.96
N GLY A 45 -24.25 7.03 7.92
CA GLY A 45 -24.21 7.83 6.69
C GLY A 45 -22.84 8.36 6.30
N GLU A 46 -21.87 8.38 7.22
CA GLU A 46 -20.48 8.79 6.93
C GLU A 46 -19.61 7.62 6.51
N ARG A 47 -20.00 6.38 6.79
CA ARG A 47 -19.23 5.16 6.54
C ARG A 47 -19.86 4.32 5.44
N GLU A 48 -19.05 3.86 4.51
CA GLU A 48 -19.39 2.82 3.55
C GLU A 48 -18.37 1.69 3.68
N ILE A 49 -18.81 0.43 3.67
CA ILE A 49 -17.93 -0.73 3.69
C ILE A 49 -18.18 -1.54 2.42
N VAL A 50 -17.17 -1.61 1.53
CA VAL A 50 -17.22 -2.42 0.31
C VAL A 50 -16.37 -3.66 0.53
N PHE A 51 -17.03 -4.81 0.69
CA PHE A 51 -16.39 -6.09 0.97
C PHE A 51 -16.26 -6.90 -0.32
N ILE A 52 -15.02 -7.21 -0.71
CA ILE A 52 -14.70 -7.96 -1.91
C ILE A 52 -14.22 -9.36 -1.53
N ASP A 53 -15.02 -10.38 -1.84
CA ASP A 53 -14.62 -11.78 -1.78
C ASP A 53 -14.03 -12.18 -3.14
N ASP A 54 -12.72 -12.36 -3.18
CA ASP A 54 -11.96 -12.69 -4.40
C ASP A 54 -12.02 -14.20 -4.70
N GLY A 55 -13.23 -14.79 -4.64
CA GLY A 55 -13.47 -16.16 -5.04
C GLY A 55 -13.04 -17.21 -4.02
N SER A 56 -13.29 -16.94 -2.72
CA SER A 56 -13.07 -17.93 -1.67
C SER A 56 -13.77 -19.27 -1.99
N ALA A 57 -13.17 -20.40 -1.62
CA ALA A 57 -13.73 -21.73 -1.86
C ALA A 57 -15.14 -21.84 -1.25
N GLU A 58 -15.29 -21.35 -0.02
CA GLU A 58 -16.58 -21.17 0.65
C GLU A 58 -16.87 -19.68 0.79
N SER A 59 -18.10 -19.27 0.38
CA SER A 59 -18.50 -17.88 0.50
C SER A 59 -18.76 -17.52 1.96
N PRO A 60 -18.12 -16.49 2.50
CA PRO A 60 -18.37 -16.06 3.88
C PRO A 60 -19.72 -15.35 4.06
N LEU A 61 -20.48 -15.10 3.00
CA LEU A 61 -21.69 -14.27 3.02
C LEU A 61 -22.72 -14.73 4.06
N GLY A 62 -22.94 -16.06 4.19
CA GLY A 62 -23.89 -16.60 5.15
C GLY A 62 -23.51 -16.31 6.61
N GLU A 63 -22.20 -16.35 6.89
CA GLU A 63 -21.65 -16.11 8.23
C GLU A 63 -21.51 -14.60 8.55
N LEU A 64 -21.50 -13.76 7.50
CA LEU A 64 -21.52 -12.29 7.63
C LEU A 64 -22.95 -11.72 7.75
N SER A 65 -23.96 -12.53 8.02
CA SER A 65 -25.36 -12.12 8.11
C SER A 65 -25.62 -10.98 9.09
N ASN A 66 -24.83 -10.88 10.17
CA ASN A 66 -24.93 -9.80 11.16
C ASN A 66 -24.50 -8.42 10.61
N TYR A 67 -23.81 -8.37 9.48
CA TYR A 67 -23.28 -7.16 8.86
C TYR A 67 -23.99 -6.77 7.56
N THR A 68 -25.04 -7.50 7.15
CA THR A 68 -25.72 -7.29 5.85
C THR A 68 -26.23 -5.86 5.63
N ASP A 69 -26.61 -5.19 6.69
CA ASP A 69 -27.09 -3.80 6.63
C ASP A 69 -25.95 -2.75 6.60
N ASP A 70 -24.71 -3.17 6.82
CA ASP A 70 -23.54 -2.30 6.93
C ASP A 70 -22.53 -2.47 5.79
N ILE A 71 -22.61 -3.58 5.03
CA ILE A 71 -21.64 -3.89 3.97
C ILE A 71 -22.28 -3.97 2.58
N ILE A 72 -21.53 -3.56 1.58
CA ILE A 72 -21.78 -3.87 0.16
C ILE A 72 -20.91 -5.08 -0.17
N TYR A 73 -21.52 -6.27 -0.19
CA TYR A 73 -20.81 -7.51 -0.47
C TYR A 73 -20.75 -7.79 -1.98
N ILE A 74 -19.52 -8.02 -2.48
CA ILE A 74 -19.27 -8.33 -3.89
C ILE A 74 -18.36 -9.55 -3.95
N ARG A 75 -18.81 -10.59 -4.68
CA ARG A 75 -18.01 -11.77 -4.98
C ARG A 75 -17.58 -11.76 -6.43
N GLN A 76 -16.33 -12.12 -6.68
CA GLN A 76 -15.78 -12.31 -8.03
C GLN A 76 -15.07 -13.65 -8.12
N SER A 77 -14.76 -14.11 -9.34
CA SER A 77 -13.81 -15.21 -9.53
C SER A 77 -12.43 -14.75 -9.08
N ASN A 78 -11.64 -15.63 -8.45
CA ASN A 78 -10.30 -15.28 -7.99
C ASN A 78 -9.49 -14.64 -9.13
N SER A 79 -9.14 -13.39 -8.94
CA SER A 79 -8.42 -12.56 -9.93
C SER A 79 -7.23 -11.84 -9.30
N GLY A 80 -6.98 -12.10 -8.01
CA GLY A 80 -5.87 -11.56 -7.24
C GLY A 80 -6.16 -10.19 -6.59
N LEU A 81 -5.29 -9.84 -5.65
CA LEU A 81 -5.45 -8.67 -4.77
C LEU A 81 -5.63 -7.35 -5.53
N SER A 82 -4.86 -7.14 -6.61
CA SER A 82 -4.98 -5.94 -7.46
C SER A 82 -6.38 -5.76 -8.02
N GLU A 83 -6.96 -6.82 -8.59
CA GLU A 83 -8.31 -6.77 -9.16
C GLU A 83 -9.37 -6.63 -8.09
N ALA A 84 -9.21 -7.28 -6.93
CA ALA A 84 -10.12 -7.13 -5.81
C ALA A 84 -10.14 -5.66 -5.32
N ARG A 85 -8.98 -5.02 -5.14
CA ARG A 85 -8.89 -3.59 -4.79
C ARG A 85 -9.47 -2.69 -5.88
N ASN A 86 -9.19 -2.96 -7.16
CA ASN A 86 -9.75 -2.22 -8.30
C ASN A 86 -11.27 -2.32 -8.33
N ARG A 87 -11.82 -3.49 -8.05
CA ARG A 87 -13.26 -3.70 -7.93
C ARG A 87 -13.84 -2.90 -6.76
N GLY A 88 -13.16 -2.91 -5.61
CA GLY A 88 -13.53 -2.09 -4.46
C GLY A 88 -13.58 -0.60 -4.79
N ILE A 89 -12.57 -0.06 -5.50
CA ILE A 89 -12.58 1.33 -5.98
C ILE A 89 -13.79 1.62 -6.87
N GLN A 90 -14.17 0.69 -7.73
CA GLN A 90 -15.29 0.86 -8.67
C GLN A 90 -16.63 1.02 -7.94
N TYR A 91 -16.84 0.25 -6.87
CA TYR A 91 -18.09 0.23 -6.12
C TYR A 91 -18.14 1.21 -4.94
N SER A 92 -17.02 1.85 -4.61
CA SER A 92 -16.97 2.86 -3.54
C SER A 92 -17.60 4.17 -3.98
N SER A 93 -18.31 4.84 -3.07
CA SER A 93 -18.92 6.15 -3.31
C SER A 93 -18.40 7.26 -2.38
N GLY A 94 -17.62 6.91 -1.35
CA GLY A 94 -17.11 7.86 -0.37
C GLY A 94 -16.12 8.87 -0.94
N THR A 95 -16.06 10.04 -0.30
CA THR A 95 -15.10 11.10 -0.62
C THR A 95 -13.66 10.61 -0.44
N TYR A 96 -13.41 9.83 0.62
CA TYR A 96 -12.13 9.20 0.92
C TYR A 96 -12.21 7.68 0.77
N LEU A 97 -11.07 7.06 0.48
CA LEU A 97 -10.91 5.61 0.42
C LEU A 97 -9.85 5.13 1.41
N GLN A 98 -10.10 3.98 2.02
CA GLN A 98 -9.16 3.22 2.85
C GLN A 98 -9.20 1.76 2.45
N PHE A 99 -8.05 1.18 2.10
CA PHE A 99 -7.94 -0.28 1.92
C PHE A 99 -7.69 -0.95 3.27
N VAL A 100 -8.35 -2.07 3.48
CA VAL A 100 -8.18 -2.91 4.68
C VAL A 100 -8.09 -4.37 4.22
N ASP A 101 -7.03 -5.05 4.58
CA ASP A 101 -6.92 -6.48 4.32
C ASP A 101 -7.80 -7.23 5.34
N GLY A 102 -8.60 -8.21 4.90
CA GLY A 102 -9.64 -8.83 5.72
C GLY A 102 -9.13 -9.62 6.93
N ASP A 103 -7.82 -9.86 7.02
CA ASP A 103 -7.14 -10.46 8.17
C ASP A 103 -6.57 -9.45 9.17
N ASP A 104 -6.67 -8.15 8.87
CA ASP A 104 -6.17 -7.05 9.68
C ASP A 104 -7.31 -6.29 10.39
N MET A 105 -6.98 -5.27 11.16
CA MET A 105 -7.93 -4.47 11.93
C MET A 105 -7.51 -2.99 11.96
N LEU A 106 -8.46 -2.11 12.23
CA LEU A 106 -8.17 -0.74 12.62
C LEU A 106 -8.08 -0.63 14.15
N ASN A 107 -7.24 0.28 14.65
CA ASN A 107 -7.21 0.67 16.06
C ASN A 107 -8.14 1.90 16.25
N PRO A 108 -9.37 1.75 16.77
CA PRO A 108 -10.38 2.79 16.68
C PRO A 108 -9.94 4.15 17.22
N THR A 109 -9.39 4.21 18.44
CA THR A 109 -8.93 5.47 19.05
C THR A 109 -7.85 6.19 18.22
N ALA A 110 -6.89 5.45 17.66
CA ALA A 110 -5.84 6.02 16.84
C ALA A 110 -6.35 6.38 15.44
N TYR A 111 -7.29 5.61 14.91
CA TYR A 111 -7.91 5.90 13.61
C TYR A 111 -8.86 7.10 13.68
N ASP A 112 -9.58 7.29 14.79
CA ASP A 112 -10.44 8.45 15.02
C ASP A 112 -9.65 9.77 15.01
N TYR A 113 -8.36 9.74 15.42
CA TYR A 113 -7.47 10.88 15.22
C TYR A 113 -7.28 11.21 13.73
N CYS A 114 -7.10 10.18 12.88
CA CYS A 114 -7.03 10.37 11.43
C CYS A 114 -8.34 10.94 10.87
N LEU A 115 -9.51 10.47 11.35
CA LEU A 115 -10.81 11.01 10.96
C LEU A 115 -10.97 12.48 11.36
N ALA A 116 -10.44 12.88 12.52
CA ALA A 116 -10.41 14.28 12.93
C ALA A 116 -9.58 15.14 11.98
N LEU A 117 -8.43 14.63 11.49
CA LEU A 117 -7.65 15.31 10.45
C LEU A 117 -8.43 15.45 9.13
N LEU A 118 -9.16 14.41 8.71
CA LEU A 118 -10.02 14.49 7.51
C LEU A 118 -11.07 15.60 7.65
N ARG A 119 -11.79 15.65 8.78
CA ARG A 119 -12.84 16.63 9.02
C ARG A 119 -12.31 18.04 9.19
N GLY A 120 -11.18 18.21 9.90
CA GLY A 120 -10.62 19.53 10.23
C GLY A 120 -9.85 20.18 9.10
N HIS A 121 -9.15 19.39 8.30
CA HIS A 121 -8.19 19.90 7.31
C HIS A 121 -8.53 19.59 5.86
N ASN A 122 -9.51 18.70 5.61
CA ASN A 122 -9.91 18.29 4.26
C ASN A 122 -8.69 17.95 3.35
N PRO A 123 -7.78 17.05 3.80
CA PRO A 123 -6.55 16.72 3.08
C PRO A 123 -6.83 15.88 1.83
N ASP A 124 -5.81 15.71 1.02
CA ASP A 124 -5.79 14.75 -0.08
C ASP A 124 -5.37 13.35 0.42
N ILE A 125 -4.38 13.31 1.32
CA ILE A 125 -3.88 12.07 1.93
C ILE A 125 -3.60 12.31 3.42
N VAL A 126 -3.93 11.30 4.24
CA VAL A 126 -3.47 11.16 5.63
C VAL A 126 -2.72 9.85 5.74
N THR A 127 -1.42 9.88 6.05
CA THR A 127 -0.63 8.68 6.35
C THR A 127 -0.56 8.44 7.85
N PHE A 128 -0.47 7.18 8.25
CA PHE A 128 -0.38 6.75 9.64
C PHE A 128 0.53 5.51 9.78
N HIS A 129 0.80 5.08 10.99
CA HIS A 129 1.64 3.92 11.24
C HIS A 129 0.84 2.63 11.32
N LEU A 130 1.38 1.57 10.70
CA LEU A 130 0.97 0.19 10.95
C LEU A 130 1.67 -0.29 12.23
N THR A 131 0.98 -1.12 12.99
CA THR A 131 1.49 -1.68 14.25
C THR A 131 1.08 -3.13 14.40
N GLU A 132 1.87 -3.89 15.14
CA GLU A 132 1.54 -5.25 15.58
C GLU A 132 0.89 -5.26 16.99
N LYS A 133 0.66 -4.07 17.56
CA LYS A 133 0.06 -3.88 18.88
C LYS A 133 -1.39 -3.43 18.73
N ARG A 134 -2.31 -4.14 19.42
CA ARG A 134 -3.75 -3.82 19.38
C ARG A 134 -4.11 -2.47 19.99
N HIS A 135 -3.29 -1.93 20.89
CA HIS A 135 -3.56 -0.67 21.58
C HIS A 135 -2.29 0.19 21.63
N SER A 136 -2.47 1.47 21.39
CA SER A 136 -1.44 2.51 21.62
C SER A 136 -1.98 3.50 22.63
N GLN A 137 -1.16 3.85 23.63
CA GLN A 137 -1.50 4.84 24.66
C GLN A 137 -0.92 6.24 24.35
N LYS A 138 -0.14 6.37 23.26
CA LYS A 138 0.49 7.63 22.89
C LYS A 138 -0.50 8.54 22.22
N THR A 139 -0.57 9.81 22.65
CA THR A 139 -1.27 10.86 21.90
C THR A 139 -0.56 11.09 20.58
N PRO A 140 -1.22 10.90 19.43
CA PRO A 140 -0.59 11.07 18.15
C PRO A 140 -0.22 12.53 17.88
N VAL A 141 0.83 12.72 17.11
CA VAL A 141 1.21 14.01 16.53
C VAL A 141 1.11 13.94 15.01
N ASN A 142 0.93 15.07 14.38
CA ASN A 142 0.87 15.16 12.91
C ASN A 142 1.77 16.25 12.39
N GLU A 143 2.18 16.10 11.14
CA GLU A 143 2.94 17.06 10.34
C GLU A 143 2.19 17.30 9.02
N GLY A 144 2.23 18.53 8.52
CA GLY A 144 1.56 18.95 7.30
C GLY A 144 0.82 20.30 7.48
N PRO A 145 0.13 20.82 6.43
CA PRO A 145 0.07 20.20 5.10
C PRO A 145 1.38 20.32 4.32
N MET A 146 1.67 19.32 3.51
CA MET A 146 2.78 19.31 2.55
C MET A 146 2.32 18.66 1.25
N THR A 147 3.03 18.84 0.15
CA THR A 147 2.74 18.10 -1.09
C THR A 147 3.23 16.65 -0.98
N GLY A 148 2.63 15.73 -1.75
CA GLY A 148 3.10 14.35 -1.78
C GLY A 148 4.54 14.22 -2.29
N SER A 149 4.96 15.07 -3.25
CA SER A 149 6.35 15.13 -3.71
C SER A 149 7.30 15.60 -2.61
N GLU A 150 6.89 16.58 -1.78
CA GLU A 150 7.66 17.02 -0.63
C GLU A 150 7.79 15.92 0.42
N TYR A 151 6.68 15.25 0.76
CA TYR A 151 6.70 14.08 1.64
C TYR A 151 7.69 13.02 1.14
N MET A 152 7.59 12.61 -0.12
CA MET A 152 8.45 11.57 -0.69
C MET A 152 9.93 11.96 -0.76
N ARG A 153 10.27 13.25 -0.86
CA ARG A 153 11.66 13.72 -0.82
C ARG A 153 12.27 13.69 0.56
N HIS A 154 11.47 13.83 1.62
CA HIS A 154 11.96 13.98 3.00
C HIS A 154 11.67 12.76 3.88
N HIS A 155 10.60 12.02 3.61
CA HIS A 155 10.21 10.83 4.37
C HIS A 155 10.46 9.54 3.59
N ASN A 156 10.60 8.43 4.31
CA ASN A 156 10.66 7.11 3.68
C ASN A 156 9.24 6.63 3.41
N LEU A 157 8.88 6.59 2.13
CA LEU A 157 7.57 6.10 1.72
C LEU A 157 7.43 4.61 2.03
N ARG A 158 6.47 4.26 2.88
CA ARG A 158 5.99 2.90 3.03
C ARG A 158 4.87 2.68 2.02
N ALA A 159 5.10 1.83 1.03
CA ALA A 159 4.20 1.69 -0.11
C ALA A 159 2.90 0.92 0.21
N SER A 160 2.76 0.31 1.40
CA SER A 160 1.56 -0.45 1.77
C SER A 160 0.27 0.34 1.53
N ALA A 161 -0.61 -0.19 0.69
CA ALA A 161 -1.89 0.45 0.35
C ALA A 161 -2.81 0.65 1.56
N CYS A 162 -2.62 -0.14 2.63
CA CYS A 162 -3.39 -0.04 3.87
C CYS A 162 -2.89 1.05 4.84
N GLY A 163 -1.74 1.69 4.56
CA GLY A 163 -1.06 2.64 5.45
C GLY A 163 -1.52 4.09 5.34
N TYR A 164 -2.58 4.38 4.62
CA TYR A 164 -3.05 5.75 4.41
C TYR A 164 -4.51 5.81 3.96
N ILE A 165 -5.15 6.95 4.27
CA ILE A 165 -6.45 7.35 3.75
C ILE A 165 -6.19 8.34 2.62
N PHE A 166 -6.92 8.24 1.52
CA PHE A 166 -6.75 9.16 0.40
C PHE A 166 -8.07 9.61 -0.23
N ARG A 167 -8.08 10.81 -0.78
CA ARG A 167 -9.22 11.35 -1.51
C ARG A 167 -9.43 10.59 -2.81
N LYS A 168 -10.63 10.05 -3.04
CA LYS A 168 -10.97 9.27 -4.24
C LYS A 168 -10.69 10.01 -5.54
N ALA A 169 -10.87 11.34 -5.55
CA ALA A 169 -10.62 12.19 -6.71
C ALA A 169 -9.16 12.15 -7.21
N LEU A 170 -8.18 11.82 -6.34
CA LEU A 170 -6.78 11.67 -6.75
C LEU A 170 -6.55 10.53 -7.75
N LEU A 171 -7.46 9.57 -7.82
CA LEU A 171 -7.28 8.41 -8.69
C LEU A 171 -7.14 8.81 -10.16
N LEU A 172 -7.99 9.71 -10.70
CA LEU A 172 -7.93 10.14 -12.10
C LEU A 172 -7.72 8.96 -13.08
N GLY A 173 -8.40 7.83 -12.82
CA GLY A 173 -8.23 6.59 -13.57
C GLY A 173 -7.09 5.68 -13.11
N HIS A 174 -6.26 6.10 -12.14
CA HIS A 174 -5.20 5.26 -11.57
C HIS A 174 -5.77 4.00 -10.91
N ARG A 175 -5.12 2.85 -11.18
CA ARG A 175 -5.55 1.53 -10.72
C ARG A 175 -4.32 0.68 -10.38
N PHE A 176 -4.53 -0.34 -9.56
CA PHE A 176 -3.52 -1.37 -9.34
C PHE A 176 -3.28 -2.18 -10.60
N THR A 177 -2.03 -2.47 -10.90
CA THR A 177 -1.67 -3.33 -12.04
C THR A 177 -2.02 -4.79 -11.72
N PRO A 178 -2.88 -5.45 -12.52
CA PRO A 178 -3.28 -6.82 -12.24
C PRO A 178 -2.15 -7.83 -12.39
N GLY A 179 -2.22 -8.92 -11.64
CA GLY A 179 -1.38 -10.11 -11.80
C GLY A 179 0.07 -9.97 -11.32
N ILE A 180 0.45 -8.82 -10.75
CA ILE A 180 1.79 -8.61 -10.17
C ILE A 180 1.77 -8.72 -8.65
N LEU A 181 2.89 -9.11 -8.08
CA LEU A 181 3.18 -9.00 -6.65
C LEU A 181 3.76 -7.61 -6.37
N HIS A 182 3.51 -7.09 -5.15
CA HIS A 182 3.94 -5.74 -4.76
C HIS A 182 3.34 -4.63 -5.64
N GLU A 183 2.06 -4.75 -5.97
CA GLU A 183 1.28 -3.79 -6.74
C GLU A 183 1.20 -2.41 -6.06
N ASP A 184 1.30 -2.40 -4.74
CA ASP A 184 1.33 -1.20 -3.91
C ASP A 184 2.60 -0.37 -4.09
N GLU A 185 3.74 -1.01 -4.41
CA GLU A 185 5.00 -0.34 -4.72
C GLU A 185 4.92 0.53 -5.99
N GLU A 186 4.02 0.20 -6.91
CA GLU A 186 3.74 1.01 -8.08
C GLU A 186 2.61 2.01 -7.82
N PHE A 187 1.52 1.56 -7.22
CA PHE A 187 0.32 2.36 -7.01
C PHE A 187 0.56 3.56 -6.07
N THR A 188 1.15 3.30 -4.91
CA THR A 188 1.28 4.29 -3.84
C THR A 188 2.11 5.52 -4.23
N PRO A 189 3.35 5.41 -4.75
CA PRO A 189 4.14 6.59 -5.08
C PRO A 189 3.48 7.44 -6.17
N LEU A 190 2.83 6.82 -7.16
CA LEU A 190 2.14 7.55 -8.23
C LEU A 190 0.87 8.26 -7.75
N LEU A 191 0.18 7.71 -6.74
CA LEU A 191 -0.93 8.37 -6.08
C LEU A 191 -0.45 9.57 -5.25
N PHE A 192 0.63 9.40 -4.49
CA PHE A 192 1.18 10.43 -3.62
C PHE A 192 1.62 11.67 -4.40
N LEU A 193 2.23 11.50 -5.58
CA LEU A 193 2.64 12.62 -6.43
C LEU A 193 1.48 13.54 -6.86
N ARG A 194 0.23 13.12 -6.67
CA ARG A 194 -0.97 13.90 -7.02
C ARG A 194 -1.54 14.68 -5.84
N ALA A 195 -0.97 14.50 -4.65
CA ALA A 195 -1.48 15.14 -3.44
C ALA A 195 -0.84 16.53 -3.26
N ASP A 196 -1.68 17.55 -3.14
CA ASP A 196 -1.28 18.91 -2.80
C ASP A 196 -1.33 19.15 -1.28
N ARG A 197 -2.14 18.36 -0.55
CA ARG A 197 -2.38 18.51 0.89
C ARG A 197 -2.28 17.16 1.60
N LEU A 198 -1.06 16.75 1.90
CA LEU A 198 -0.78 15.53 2.66
C LEU A 198 -0.52 15.89 4.13
N PHE A 199 -1.09 15.10 5.04
CA PHE A 199 -0.73 15.06 6.45
C PHE A 199 -0.14 13.69 6.78
N THR A 200 0.90 13.67 7.60
CA THR A 200 1.45 12.44 8.17
C THR A 200 1.26 12.45 9.68
N THR A 201 0.96 11.29 10.27
CA THR A 201 0.83 11.15 11.72
C THR A 201 1.51 9.88 12.21
N ASP A 202 1.99 9.90 13.44
CA ASP A 202 2.53 8.72 14.13
C ASP A 202 1.43 7.88 14.83
N ALA A 203 0.16 8.17 14.57
CA ALA A 203 -0.97 7.37 15.02
C ALA A 203 -0.81 5.91 14.57
N GLN A 204 -0.82 4.96 15.49
CA GLN A 204 -0.78 3.53 15.20
C GLN A 204 -2.20 3.04 14.85
N ALA A 205 -2.72 3.50 13.71
CA ALA A 205 -4.11 3.38 13.35
C ALA A 205 -4.51 2.04 12.71
N TYR A 206 -3.53 1.29 12.21
CA TYR A 206 -3.75 0.03 11.52
C TYR A 206 -2.99 -1.10 12.21
N TYR A 207 -3.72 -2.14 12.65
CA TYR A 207 -3.15 -3.35 13.25
C TYR A 207 -2.89 -4.39 12.16
N TYR A 208 -1.61 -4.63 11.90
CA TYR A 208 -1.15 -5.65 10.97
C TYR A 208 -0.96 -6.99 11.70
N ARG A 209 -1.65 -8.03 11.23
CA ARG A 209 -1.61 -9.36 11.82
C ARG A 209 -0.57 -10.25 11.14
N HIS A 210 0.41 -10.72 11.90
CA HIS A 210 1.31 -11.74 11.40
C HIS A 210 0.62 -13.10 11.28
N ARG A 211 0.67 -13.70 10.09
CA ARG A 211 0.22 -15.06 9.85
C ARG A 211 1.33 -15.90 9.23
N SER A 212 1.46 -17.17 9.68
CA SER A 212 2.38 -18.13 9.06
C SER A 212 2.02 -18.46 7.60
N SER A 213 0.74 -18.34 7.25
CA SER A 213 0.21 -18.58 5.89
C SER A 213 0.24 -17.31 4.99
N SER A 214 0.96 -16.26 5.38
CA SER A 214 1.10 -15.07 4.54
C SER A 214 1.84 -15.41 3.24
N ILE A 215 1.34 -14.88 2.13
CA ILE A 215 1.95 -14.99 0.77
C ILE A 215 3.44 -14.59 0.80
N MET A 216 3.82 -13.67 1.69
CA MET A 216 5.20 -13.20 1.83
C MET A 216 6.19 -14.25 2.34
N HIS A 217 5.71 -15.34 2.95
CA HIS A 217 6.55 -16.43 3.50
C HIS A 217 6.72 -17.62 2.56
N ASN A 218 6.16 -17.55 1.34
CA ASN A 218 6.36 -18.59 0.35
C ASN A 218 7.84 -18.62 -0.09
N LYS A 219 8.45 -19.83 -0.03
CA LYS A 219 9.86 -20.08 -0.37
C LYS A 219 10.04 -20.88 -1.67
N ASP A 220 8.97 -21.11 -2.43
CA ASP A 220 9.03 -21.81 -3.71
C ASP A 220 9.87 -21.00 -4.72
N GLU A 221 10.73 -21.66 -5.47
CA GLU A 221 11.65 -21.00 -6.42
C GLU A 221 10.90 -20.24 -7.52
N GLU A 222 9.81 -20.80 -8.03
CA GLU A 222 8.95 -20.12 -9.01
C GLU A 222 8.34 -18.85 -8.43
N TRP A 223 7.87 -18.91 -7.19
CA TRP A 223 7.31 -17.75 -6.51
C TRP A 223 8.36 -16.67 -6.23
N ILE A 224 9.56 -17.06 -5.78
CA ILE A 224 10.69 -16.12 -5.60
C ILE A 224 11.03 -15.45 -6.93
N THR A 225 11.11 -16.23 -8.02
CA THR A 225 11.41 -15.71 -9.36
C THR A 225 10.35 -14.71 -9.79
N LYS A 226 9.06 -15.08 -9.69
CA LYS A 226 7.95 -14.16 -9.99
C LYS A 226 8.02 -12.88 -9.16
N ARG A 227 8.25 -12.99 -7.87
CA ARG A 227 8.37 -11.83 -6.96
C ARG A 227 9.48 -10.87 -7.39
N LEU A 228 10.65 -11.40 -7.76
CA LEU A 228 11.77 -10.60 -8.21
C LEU A 228 11.51 -9.96 -9.58
N ASP A 229 10.93 -10.71 -10.51
CA ASP A 229 10.61 -10.19 -11.86
C ASP A 229 9.51 -9.10 -11.79
N ASP A 230 8.46 -9.30 -11.00
CA ASP A 230 7.42 -8.30 -10.80
C ASP A 230 7.96 -7.01 -10.17
N THR A 231 8.82 -7.15 -9.12
CA THR A 231 9.48 -5.99 -8.50
C THR A 231 10.37 -5.24 -9.49
N LEU A 232 11.12 -5.96 -10.32
CA LEU A 232 11.96 -5.36 -11.35
C LEU A 232 11.12 -4.64 -12.41
N GLY A 233 9.98 -5.22 -12.80
CA GLY A 233 9.03 -4.61 -13.72
C GLY A 233 8.44 -3.30 -13.17
N VAL A 234 8.00 -3.30 -11.90
CA VAL A 234 7.53 -2.10 -11.19
C VAL A 234 8.62 -1.03 -11.19
N LEU A 235 9.84 -1.41 -10.83
CA LEU A 235 10.98 -0.50 -10.76
C LEU A 235 11.26 0.18 -12.10
N PHE A 236 11.23 -0.56 -13.20
CA PHE A 236 11.43 -0.01 -14.54
C PHE A 236 10.31 0.94 -14.94
N ARG A 237 9.04 0.60 -14.69
CA ARG A 237 7.91 1.49 -14.99
C ARG A 237 7.96 2.79 -14.19
N LEU A 238 8.32 2.73 -12.90
CA LEU A 238 8.50 3.93 -12.09
C LEU A 238 9.66 4.80 -12.57
N ASN A 239 10.78 4.18 -12.97
CA ASN A 239 11.93 4.89 -13.54
C ASN A 239 11.56 5.59 -14.85
N ASP A 240 10.90 4.88 -15.78
CA ASP A 240 10.44 5.45 -17.05
C ASP A 240 9.44 6.59 -16.80
N ARG A 241 8.52 6.43 -15.85
CA ARG A 241 7.58 7.48 -15.45
C ARG A 241 8.29 8.72 -14.91
N SER A 242 9.37 8.55 -14.15
CA SER A 242 10.12 9.66 -13.58
C SER A 242 10.66 10.63 -14.65
N ALA A 243 11.04 10.11 -15.81
CA ALA A 243 11.60 10.90 -16.91
C ALA A 243 10.60 11.94 -17.50
N THR A 244 9.30 11.70 -17.31
CA THR A 244 8.21 12.57 -17.86
C THR A 244 7.68 13.58 -16.84
N LEU A 245 8.19 13.57 -15.62
CA LEU A 245 7.69 14.42 -14.53
C LEU A 245 8.47 15.75 -14.43
N PRO A 246 7.84 16.81 -13.91
CA PRO A 246 8.53 18.01 -13.48
C PRO A 246 9.61 17.69 -12.42
N GLN A 247 10.56 18.62 -12.22
CA GLN A 247 11.76 18.34 -11.43
C GLN A 247 11.48 17.89 -9.98
N ALA A 248 10.53 18.53 -9.30
CA ALA A 248 10.23 18.22 -7.90
C ALA A 248 9.65 16.80 -7.72
N GLU A 249 8.68 16.43 -8.58
CA GLU A 249 8.05 15.12 -8.63
C GLU A 249 9.02 14.05 -9.13
N ARG A 250 9.88 14.41 -10.09
CA ARG A 250 10.96 13.52 -10.57
C ARG A 250 11.91 13.15 -9.45
N ASP A 251 12.40 14.14 -8.69
CA ASP A 251 13.33 13.90 -7.58
C ASP A 251 12.68 13.04 -6.49
N ALA A 252 11.39 13.27 -6.20
CA ALA A 252 10.60 12.51 -5.27
C ALA A 252 10.48 11.03 -5.71
N LEU A 253 10.11 10.80 -6.97
CA LEU A 253 9.94 9.45 -7.50
C LEU A 253 11.29 8.73 -7.63
N LEU A 254 12.34 9.41 -8.09
CA LEU A 254 13.69 8.82 -8.18
C LEU A 254 14.22 8.41 -6.81
N ARG A 255 13.92 9.16 -5.73
CA ARG A 255 14.28 8.70 -4.38
C ARG A 255 13.66 7.32 -4.09
N ARG A 256 12.35 7.14 -4.40
CA ARG A 256 11.67 5.85 -4.21
C ARG A 256 12.27 4.78 -5.11
N VAL A 257 12.51 5.07 -6.37
CA VAL A 257 13.15 4.15 -7.32
C VAL A 257 14.51 3.66 -6.80
N HIS A 258 15.36 4.56 -6.29
CA HIS A 258 16.66 4.18 -5.73
C HIS A 258 16.54 3.31 -4.47
N GLN A 259 15.59 3.61 -3.59
CA GLN A 259 15.31 2.78 -2.41
C GLN A 259 14.78 1.40 -2.82
N LEU A 260 13.84 1.35 -3.76
CA LEU A 260 13.30 0.09 -4.27
C LEU A 260 14.36 -0.74 -5.02
N THR A 261 15.30 -0.07 -5.73
CA THR A 261 16.46 -0.77 -6.34
C THR A 261 17.35 -1.41 -5.28
N MET A 262 17.57 -0.70 -4.17
CA MET A 262 18.31 -1.27 -3.03
C MET A 262 17.56 -2.49 -2.45
N ASP A 263 16.26 -2.36 -2.21
CA ASP A 263 15.43 -3.45 -1.64
C ASP A 263 15.35 -4.65 -2.60
N TYR A 264 15.26 -4.40 -3.91
CA TYR A 264 15.33 -5.44 -4.93
C TYR A 264 16.65 -6.22 -4.88
N LEU A 265 17.80 -5.52 -4.89
CA LEU A 265 19.11 -6.18 -4.80
C LEU A 265 19.30 -6.94 -3.48
N TYR A 266 18.80 -6.38 -2.37
CA TYR A 266 18.78 -7.08 -1.08
C TYR A 266 17.96 -8.37 -1.16
N ASN A 267 16.78 -8.33 -1.76
CA ASN A 267 15.93 -9.51 -1.96
C ASN A 267 16.59 -10.55 -2.89
N VAL A 268 17.23 -10.13 -3.98
CA VAL A 268 17.98 -11.05 -4.83
C VAL A 268 19.05 -11.78 -4.03
N ILE A 269 19.82 -11.08 -3.20
CA ILE A 269 20.88 -11.66 -2.37
C ILE A 269 20.31 -12.64 -1.35
N THR A 270 19.28 -12.20 -0.58
CA THR A 270 18.78 -12.97 0.57
C THR A 270 17.83 -14.11 0.21
N LEU A 271 17.13 -14.01 -0.93
CA LEU A 271 16.19 -15.05 -1.37
C LEU A 271 16.87 -16.09 -2.26
N THR A 272 17.88 -15.71 -3.06
CA THR A 272 18.49 -16.64 -4.00
C THR A 272 19.83 -17.18 -3.55
N HIS A 273 20.59 -16.44 -2.73
CA HIS A 273 21.97 -16.73 -2.31
C HIS A 273 22.92 -17.04 -3.51
N SER A 274 22.58 -16.57 -4.72
CA SER A 274 23.25 -16.88 -5.98
C SER A 274 24.02 -15.67 -6.51
N GLU A 275 25.34 -15.86 -6.74
CA GLU A 275 26.17 -14.84 -7.41
C GLU A 275 25.71 -14.63 -8.85
N GLU A 276 25.29 -15.68 -9.56
CA GLU A 276 24.80 -15.63 -10.93
C GLU A 276 23.52 -14.78 -11.04
N ARG A 277 22.52 -15.06 -10.19
CA ARG A 277 21.27 -14.26 -10.13
C ARG A 277 21.55 -12.80 -9.80
N LEU A 278 22.50 -12.53 -8.92
CA LEU A 278 22.91 -11.17 -8.60
C LEU A 278 23.55 -10.46 -9.79
N ASP A 279 24.45 -11.14 -10.51
CA ASP A 279 25.13 -10.56 -11.69
C ASP A 279 24.13 -10.29 -12.83
N GLU A 280 23.16 -11.17 -13.06
CA GLU A 280 22.05 -10.94 -13.99
C GLU A 280 21.22 -9.70 -13.60
N ALA A 281 20.84 -9.58 -12.34
CA ALA A 281 20.09 -8.44 -11.81
C ALA A 281 20.87 -7.13 -12.00
N LEU A 282 22.18 -7.15 -11.69
CA LEU A 282 23.04 -5.99 -11.88
C LEU A 282 23.18 -5.59 -13.36
N SER A 283 23.20 -6.57 -14.29
CA SER A 283 23.24 -6.28 -15.73
C SER A 283 21.98 -5.56 -16.18
N LYS A 284 20.79 -6.11 -15.85
CA LYS A 284 19.48 -5.51 -16.16
C LYS A 284 19.36 -4.08 -15.61
N LEU A 285 19.85 -3.86 -14.38
CA LEU A 285 19.82 -2.52 -13.76
C LEU A 285 20.79 -1.54 -14.41
N ARG A 286 21.98 -1.99 -14.88
CA ARG A 286 22.94 -1.13 -15.61
C ARG A 286 22.37 -0.66 -16.94
N GLU A 287 21.71 -1.53 -17.69
CA GLU A 287 21.05 -1.20 -18.97
C GLU A 287 20.01 -0.09 -18.83
N ARG A 288 19.41 0.04 -17.63
CA ARG A 288 18.43 1.08 -17.30
C ARG A 288 18.99 2.26 -16.50
N GLY A 289 20.32 2.32 -16.29
CA GLY A 289 20.96 3.39 -15.54
C GLY A 289 20.66 3.40 -14.04
N LEU A 290 20.14 2.28 -13.47
CA LEU A 290 19.78 2.13 -12.08
C LEU A 290 20.91 1.55 -11.21
N PHE A 291 21.97 1.09 -11.82
CA PHE A 291 23.17 0.64 -11.14
C PHE A 291 24.42 1.24 -11.82
N PRO A 292 25.45 1.70 -11.06
CA PRO A 292 25.58 1.64 -9.61
C PRO A 292 24.57 2.50 -8.86
N LEU A 293 24.22 2.10 -7.62
CA LEU A 293 23.34 2.90 -6.76
C LEU A 293 23.93 4.30 -6.56
N PRO A 294 23.14 5.38 -6.73
CA PRO A 294 23.66 6.74 -6.67
C PRO A 294 24.14 7.13 -5.27
N ALA A 295 25.09 8.06 -5.22
CA ALA A 295 25.68 8.58 -3.99
C ALA A 295 24.70 9.54 -3.28
N LYS A 296 23.65 8.98 -2.67
CA LYS A 296 22.63 9.67 -1.86
C LYS A 296 22.63 9.08 -0.45
N ASP A 297 22.31 9.91 0.52
CA ASP A 297 22.24 9.51 1.93
C ASP A 297 20.77 9.56 2.42
N TYR A 298 19.90 8.78 1.74
CA TYR A 298 18.48 8.70 2.07
C TYR A 298 18.23 8.13 3.48
N THR A 299 18.99 7.07 3.83
CA THR A 299 19.00 6.44 5.16
C THR A 299 20.38 5.85 5.41
N ILE A 300 20.70 5.60 6.69
CA ILE A 300 21.93 4.90 7.08
C ILE A 300 22.00 3.52 6.39
N LYS A 301 20.88 2.77 6.39
CA LYS A 301 20.77 1.47 5.73
C LYS A 301 21.12 1.57 4.23
N TYR A 302 20.54 2.55 3.52
CA TYR A 302 20.82 2.78 2.11
C TYR A 302 22.29 3.09 1.86
N ALA A 303 22.88 4.00 2.63
CA ALA A 303 24.28 4.42 2.47
C ALA A 303 25.26 3.25 2.69
N MET A 304 25.00 2.43 3.72
CA MET A 304 25.82 1.23 4.01
C MET A 304 25.69 0.19 2.91
N PHE A 305 24.47 -0.19 2.55
CA PHE A 305 24.22 -1.20 1.51
C PHE A 305 24.80 -0.76 0.15
N ARG A 306 24.61 0.51 -0.23
CA ARG A 306 25.18 1.09 -1.46
C ARG A 306 26.69 0.92 -1.52
N ARG A 307 27.41 1.23 -0.43
CA ARG A 307 28.89 1.08 -0.39
C ARG A 307 29.32 -0.37 -0.63
N MET A 308 28.57 -1.31 -0.06
CA MET A 308 28.86 -2.75 -0.22
C MET A 308 28.50 -3.25 -1.61
N VAL A 309 27.27 -2.99 -2.07
CA VAL A 309 26.78 -3.56 -3.34
C VAL A 309 27.46 -2.96 -4.56
N ASN A 310 27.87 -1.70 -4.52
CA ASN A 310 28.62 -1.06 -5.59
C ASN A 310 30.06 -1.58 -5.72
N ASN A 311 30.59 -2.27 -4.69
CA ASN A 311 31.93 -2.84 -4.66
C ASN A 311 31.88 -4.37 -4.83
N ARG A 312 32.76 -4.94 -5.67
CA ARG A 312 32.80 -6.40 -5.91
C ARG A 312 33.06 -7.21 -4.62
N GLN A 313 33.99 -6.77 -3.78
CA GLN A 313 34.29 -7.46 -2.52
C GLN A 313 33.12 -7.35 -1.54
N GLY A 314 32.46 -6.18 -1.49
CA GLY A 314 31.28 -5.96 -0.68
C GLY A 314 30.11 -6.88 -1.09
N ARG A 315 29.89 -7.12 -2.39
CA ARG A 315 28.88 -8.09 -2.86
C ARG A 315 29.14 -9.51 -2.36
N LYS A 316 30.41 -9.95 -2.39
CA LYS A 316 30.78 -11.26 -1.85
C LYS A 316 30.50 -11.37 -0.36
N LEU A 317 30.79 -10.32 0.41
CA LEU A 317 30.45 -10.30 1.85
C LEU A 317 28.95 -10.33 2.10
N LEU A 318 28.16 -9.60 1.32
CA LEU A 318 26.69 -9.64 1.42
C LEU A 318 26.13 -11.04 1.12
N LEU A 319 26.65 -11.73 0.09
CA LEU A 319 26.25 -13.10 -0.25
C LEU A 319 26.66 -14.12 0.84
N LEU A 320 27.83 -13.95 1.47
CA LEU A 320 28.27 -14.81 2.57
C LEU A 320 27.38 -14.60 3.82
N GLY A 321 27.18 -13.35 4.22
CA GLY A 321 26.34 -13.04 5.40
C GLY A 321 24.91 -13.52 5.25
N ALA A 322 24.33 -13.47 4.05
CA ALA A 322 22.98 -13.96 3.81
C ALA A 322 22.85 -15.50 3.92
N ARG A 323 23.95 -16.26 3.81
CA ARG A 323 23.97 -17.74 3.98
C ARG A 323 24.00 -18.16 5.44
N ASP A 324 24.51 -17.31 6.33
CA ASP A 324 24.68 -17.63 7.76
C ASP A 324 23.40 -17.38 8.59
N GLU A 325 22.36 -16.74 8.00
CA GLU A 325 21.06 -16.47 8.65
C GLU A 325 20.03 -17.62 8.49
N ARG A 326 20.46 -18.83 8.12
CA ARG A 326 19.59 -20.01 7.97
C ARG A 326 19.45 -20.83 9.22
#